data_27cbf21f1a4adab4a2d726fcfdac4f7c
#
_entry.id   27cbf21f1a4adab4a2d726fcfdac4f7c
#
_cell.length_a   1.000
_cell.length_b   1.000
_cell.length_c   1.000
_cell.angle_alpha   90.00
_cell.angle_beta   90.00
_cell.angle_gamma   90.00
#
_symmetry.space_group_name_H-M   'P 1'
#
loop_
_entity.id
_entity.type
_entity.pdbx_description
1 polymer ?
#
loop_
_entity_poly.entity_id
_entity_poly.type
_entity_poly.pdbx_seq_one_letter_code
_entity_poly.pdbx_strand_id
1 'polypeptide(L)'
;MGKALGSWSGMRKYLEQDILADSLRGRIRYSCTSYVGMDGCRIFEVFVDAVQIKRFSWETVNTYFINSGYTTNPAPSGVGDYWAEFWPLLEKYPADQRTEYTDEEFCEALEAYRNQNIQESIRSDDPIVRMFAVLDRRIGKRTLQKLQESFDAQPDWVRQFYLLRINAETDGKQAE
;
A
#
# COMPACT_ATOMS: atom_id res chain seq x y z
N MET A 1 -15.84 -1.82 16.63
CA MET A 1 -14.75 -0.88 16.95
C MET A 1 -13.45 -1.52 16.50
N GLY A 2 -12.83 -1.01 15.43
CA GLY A 2 -11.55 -1.51 14.96
C GLY A 2 -10.47 -1.35 16.03
N LYS A 3 -9.49 -2.27 16.07
CA LYS A 3 -8.31 -2.09 16.92
C LYS A 3 -7.57 -0.86 16.41
N ALA A 4 -7.42 0.16 17.25
CA ALA A 4 -6.58 1.31 16.93
C ALA A 4 -5.22 0.80 16.38
N LEU A 5 -4.69 1.49 15.37
CA LEU A 5 -3.45 1.06 14.70
C LEU A 5 -2.25 0.98 15.65
N GLY A 6 -2.32 1.64 16.81
CA GLY A 6 -1.27 1.65 17.80
C GLY A 6 -0.06 2.51 17.38
N SER A 7 1.09 2.27 17.99
CA SER A 7 2.32 2.97 17.64
C SER A 7 2.88 2.51 16.30
N TRP A 8 3.61 3.39 15.60
CA TRP A 8 4.29 3.02 14.35
C TRP A 8 5.25 1.84 14.54
N SER A 9 5.99 1.77 15.64
CA SER A 9 6.89 0.64 15.94
C SER A 9 6.13 -0.68 16.02
N GLY A 10 4.94 -0.68 16.63
CA GLY A 10 4.08 -1.86 16.71
C GLY A 10 3.52 -2.25 15.34
N MET A 11 3.08 -1.28 14.53
CA MET A 11 2.61 -1.54 13.16
C MET A 11 3.71 -2.10 12.27
N ARG A 12 4.91 -1.53 12.34
CA ARG A 12 6.07 -2.00 11.58
C ARG A 12 6.45 -3.43 11.96
N LYS A 13 6.52 -3.73 13.27
CA LYS A 13 6.76 -5.09 13.73
C LYS A 13 5.71 -6.06 13.21
N TYR A 14 4.45 -5.69 13.28
CA TYR A 14 3.35 -6.50 12.77
C TYR A 14 3.53 -6.80 11.27
N LEU A 15 3.79 -5.78 10.45
CA LEU A 15 3.93 -5.92 9.00
C LEU A 15 5.20 -6.67 8.57
N GLU A 16 6.34 -6.43 9.25
CA GLU A 16 7.64 -6.96 8.85
C GLU A 16 7.97 -8.32 9.49
N GLN A 17 7.30 -8.69 10.59
CA GLN A 17 7.63 -9.88 11.38
C GLN A 17 6.43 -10.80 11.63
N ASP A 18 5.31 -10.25 12.12
CA ASP A 18 4.23 -11.10 12.64
C ASP A 18 3.41 -11.74 11.52
N ILE A 19 3.12 -10.99 10.45
CA ILE A 19 2.29 -11.47 9.32
C ILE A 19 3.11 -11.83 8.08
N LEU A 20 4.30 -11.27 7.93
CA LEU A 20 5.11 -11.44 6.73
C LEU A 20 5.45 -12.91 6.48
N ALA A 21 5.34 -13.33 5.23
CA ALA A 21 5.77 -14.66 4.81
C ALA A 21 7.26 -14.90 5.11
N ASP A 22 7.60 -16.08 5.59
CA ASP A 22 8.97 -16.40 6.00
C ASP A 22 9.99 -16.23 4.87
N SER A 23 9.59 -16.55 3.63
CA SER A 23 10.40 -16.36 2.42
C SER A 23 10.73 -14.90 2.09
N LEU A 24 10.03 -13.94 2.70
CA LEU A 24 10.22 -12.50 2.47
C LEU A 24 10.87 -11.79 3.66
N ARG A 25 11.18 -12.49 4.74
CA ARG A 25 11.79 -11.87 5.93
C ARG A 25 13.10 -11.18 5.59
N GLY A 26 13.24 -9.94 6.08
CA GLY A 26 14.41 -9.09 5.82
C GLY A 26 14.42 -8.43 4.45
N ARG A 27 13.54 -8.82 3.52
CA ARG A 27 13.43 -8.21 2.18
C ARG A 27 12.43 -7.07 2.11
N ILE A 28 11.37 -7.12 2.92
CA ILE A 28 10.34 -6.07 3.02
C ILE A 28 10.63 -5.18 4.21
N ARG A 29 10.60 -3.87 3.99
CA ARG A 29 10.73 -2.86 5.03
C ARG A 29 9.71 -1.76 4.81
N TYR A 30 9.13 -1.29 5.90
CA TYR A 30 8.24 -0.12 5.92
C TYR A 30 8.92 1.04 6.64
N SER A 31 8.74 2.26 6.14
CA SER A 31 9.13 3.48 6.84
C SER A 31 7.94 4.41 7.02
N CYS A 32 8.04 5.26 8.03
CA CYS A 32 7.09 6.36 8.25
C CYS A 32 7.89 7.59 8.66
N THR A 33 7.76 8.65 7.89
CA THR A 33 8.30 9.97 8.20
C THR A 33 7.14 10.90 8.49
N SER A 34 7.21 11.65 9.59
CA SER A 34 6.24 12.69 9.93
C SER A 34 6.85 14.05 9.71
N TYR A 35 6.14 14.95 9.03
CA TYR A 35 6.55 16.34 8.90
C TYR A 35 5.83 17.19 9.95
N VAL A 36 6.62 17.81 10.81
CA VAL A 36 6.12 18.81 11.77
C VAL A 36 5.93 20.12 11.02
N GLY A 37 4.70 20.54 10.80
CA GLY A 37 4.37 21.83 10.15
C GLY A 37 3.39 21.77 8.97
N MET A 38 3.05 20.58 8.47
CA MET A 38 1.95 20.39 7.53
C MET A 38 0.89 19.47 8.16
N ASP A 39 0.17 19.97 9.14
CA ASP A 39 -0.97 19.32 9.80
C ASP A 39 -0.75 17.84 10.22
N GLY A 40 0.51 17.48 10.53
CA GLY A 40 0.85 16.13 10.94
C GLY A 40 0.85 15.08 9.81
N CYS A 41 0.87 15.50 8.55
CA CYS A 41 0.96 14.59 7.40
C CYS A 41 2.15 13.63 7.54
N ARG A 42 1.89 12.38 7.25
CA ARG A 42 2.89 11.32 7.28
C ARG A 42 3.22 10.88 5.87
N ILE A 43 4.38 10.27 5.72
CA ILE A 43 4.78 9.59 4.51
C ILE A 43 5.07 8.15 4.88
N PHE A 44 4.30 7.24 4.32
CA PHE A 44 4.62 5.81 4.40
C PHE A 44 5.32 5.36 3.14
N GLU A 45 6.30 4.51 3.29
CA GLU A 45 7.05 3.96 2.17
C GLU A 45 7.25 2.45 2.36
N VAL A 46 7.22 1.72 1.25
CA VAL A 46 7.47 0.28 1.21
C VAL A 46 8.69 0.02 0.37
N PHE A 47 9.65 -0.70 0.94
CA PHE A 47 10.91 -1.07 0.30
C PHE A 47 10.98 -2.58 0.11
N VAL A 48 11.52 -2.99 -1.02
CA VAL A 48 11.90 -4.37 -1.34
C VAL A 48 13.40 -4.39 -1.62
N ASP A 49 14.15 -5.21 -0.89
CA ASP A 49 15.60 -5.33 -1.03
C ASP A 49 16.31 -3.95 -1.02
N ALA A 50 15.88 -3.07 -0.11
CA ALA A 50 16.32 -1.69 0.06
C ALA A 50 15.93 -0.71 -1.07
N VAL A 51 15.19 -1.14 -2.09
CA VAL A 51 14.66 -0.27 -3.15
C VAL A 51 13.25 0.18 -2.77
N GLN A 52 12.97 1.47 -2.83
CA GLN A 52 11.63 2.01 -2.61
C GLN A 52 10.71 1.60 -3.77
N ILE A 53 9.65 0.85 -3.46
CA ILE A 53 8.67 0.40 -4.45
C ILE A 53 7.44 1.29 -4.46
N LYS A 54 6.99 1.73 -3.28
CA LYS A 54 5.77 2.54 -3.17
C LYS A 54 5.88 3.57 -2.07
N ARG A 55 5.30 4.75 -2.31
CA ARG A 55 5.16 5.86 -1.36
C ARG A 55 3.69 6.23 -1.26
N PHE A 56 3.25 6.52 -0.05
CA PHE A 56 1.88 6.94 0.29
C PHE A 56 1.97 8.30 0.97
N SER A 57 1.53 9.33 0.27
CA SER A 57 1.54 10.71 0.76
C SER A 57 0.60 11.60 -0.05
N TRP A 58 0.14 12.68 0.55
CA TRP A 58 -0.62 13.73 -0.14
C TRP A 58 0.15 14.32 -1.33
N GLU A 59 1.44 14.48 -1.18
CA GLU A 59 2.31 15.03 -2.22
C GLU A 59 2.31 14.16 -3.49
N THR A 60 2.40 12.84 -3.35
CA THR A 60 2.39 11.94 -4.51
C THR A 60 1.05 11.94 -5.21
N VAL A 61 -0.06 11.98 -4.47
CA VAL A 61 -1.41 12.06 -5.04
C VAL A 61 -1.63 13.41 -5.74
N ASN A 62 -1.18 14.51 -5.13
CA ASN A 62 -1.28 15.83 -5.75
C ASN A 62 -0.49 15.88 -7.07
N THR A 63 0.74 15.37 -7.08
CA THR A 63 1.56 15.28 -8.28
C THR A 63 0.89 14.42 -9.36
N TYR A 64 0.27 13.31 -8.96
CA TYR A 64 -0.50 12.47 -9.85
C TYR A 64 -1.68 13.20 -10.49
N PHE A 65 -2.46 13.95 -9.71
CA PHE A 65 -3.59 14.74 -10.24
C PHE A 65 -3.13 15.82 -11.21
N ILE A 66 -2.06 16.55 -10.89
CA ILE A 66 -1.47 17.57 -11.79
C ILE A 66 -1.03 16.91 -13.11
N ASN A 67 -0.27 15.84 -13.05
CA ASN A 67 0.27 15.16 -14.22
C ASN A 67 -0.82 14.51 -15.08
N SER A 68 -1.92 14.10 -14.47
CA SER A 68 -3.09 13.54 -15.16
C SER A 68 -4.02 14.61 -15.73
N GLY A 69 -3.75 15.90 -15.48
CA GLY A 69 -4.61 16.99 -15.89
C GLY A 69 -5.95 17.07 -15.15
N TYR A 70 -6.02 16.47 -13.95
CA TYR A 70 -7.25 16.45 -13.14
C TYR A 70 -7.45 17.71 -12.32
N THR A 71 -6.41 18.49 -12.09
CA THR A 71 -6.47 19.79 -11.42
C THR A 71 -6.17 20.92 -12.41
N THR A 72 -6.85 22.05 -12.26
CA THR A 72 -6.62 23.27 -13.05
C THR A 72 -5.67 24.23 -12.34
N ASN A 73 -5.38 24.03 -11.06
CA ASN A 73 -4.51 24.89 -10.26
C ASN A 73 -3.30 24.09 -9.71
N PRO A 74 -2.20 24.01 -10.48
CA PRO A 74 -0.98 23.33 -10.05
C PRO A 74 -0.21 24.07 -8.94
N ALA A 75 -0.55 25.33 -8.69
CA ALA A 75 0.08 26.20 -7.70
C ALA A 75 -0.98 26.97 -6.91
N PRO A 76 -1.69 26.31 -5.96
CA PRO A 76 -2.69 26.99 -5.14
C PRO A 76 -2.06 28.13 -4.34
N SER A 77 -2.81 29.23 -4.20
CA SER A 77 -2.35 30.46 -3.54
C SER A 77 -2.22 30.32 -2.02
N GLY A 78 -2.74 29.24 -1.46
CA GLY A 78 -2.69 28.94 -0.04
C GLY A 78 -3.18 27.53 0.30
N VAL A 79 -2.97 27.13 1.54
CA VAL A 79 -3.35 25.81 2.05
C VAL A 79 -4.86 25.55 1.93
N GLY A 80 -5.67 26.59 2.16
CA GLY A 80 -7.14 26.49 2.04
C GLY A 80 -7.58 26.20 0.62
N ASP A 81 -7.01 26.89 -0.36
CA ASP A 81 -7.32 26.69 -1.79
C ASP A 81 -6.87 25.30 -2.26
N TYR A 82 -5.71 24.85 -1.76
CA TYR A 82 -5.19 23.51 -2.03
C TYR A 82 -6.18 22.42 -1.59
N TRP A 83 -6.63 22.46 -0.36
CA TRP A 83 -7.57 21.47 0.16
C TRP A 83 -8.96 21.55 -0.47
N ALA A 84 -9.42 22.75 -0.80
CA ALA A 84 -10.71 22.94 -1.46
C ALA A 84 -10.78 22.28 -2.85
N GLU A 85 -9.65 22.19 -3.56
CA GLU A 85 -9.58 21.47 -4.84
C GLU A 85 -9.30 19.98 -4.66
N PHE A 86 -8.49 19.61 -3.67
CA PHE A 86 -7.98 18.25 -3.51
C PHE A 86 -9.06 17.25 -3.08
N TRP A 87 -9.88 17.60 -2.10
CA TRP A 87 -10.93 16.72 -1.59
C TRP A 87 -11.94 16.28 -2.66
N PRO A 88 -12.49 17.17 -3.49
CA PRO A 88 -13.37 16.76 -4.57
C PRO A 88 -12.71 15.83 -5.60
N LEU A 89 -11.40 15.95 -5.79
CA LEU A 89 -10.66 15.06 -6.69
C LEU A 89 -10.53 13.65 -6.11
N LEU A 90 -10.29 13.51 -4.81
CA LEU A 90 -10.26 12.20 -4.15
C LEU A 90 -11.60 11.48 -4.23
N GLU A 91 -12.71 12.21 -4.05
CA GLU A 91 -14.07 11.67 -4.19
C GLU A 91 -14.37 11.26 -5.64
N LYS A 92 -13.94 12.08 -6.59
CA LYS A 92 -14.17 11.83 -8.02
C LYS A 92 -13.35 10.67 -8.58
N TYR A 93 -12.14 10.47 -8.08
CA TYR A 93 -11.20 9.45 -8.53
C TYR A 93 -10.84 8.54 -7.35
N PRO A 94 -11.66 7.53 -7.02
CA PRO A 94 -11.44 6.62 -5.90
C PRO A 94 -10.18 5.76 -6.09
N ALA A 95 -9.75 5.08 -5.04
CA ALA A 95 -8.47 4.37 -4.96
C ALA A 95 -8.28 3.31 -6.06
N ASP A 96 -9.33 2.64 -6.50
CA ASP A 96 -9.32 1.64 -7.58
C ASP A 96 -9.05 2.24 -8.98
N GLN A 97 -9.23 3.56 -9.13
CA GLN A 97 -9.01 4.31 -10.38
C GLN A 97 -7.68 5.09 -10.37
N ARG A 98 -6.90 5.00 -9.29
CA ARG A 98 -5.64 5.74 -9.14
C ARG A 98 -4.47 4.79 -8.94
N THR A 99 -3.28 5.33 -9.17
CA THR A 99 -2.00 4.64 -8.88
C THR A 99 -1.29 5.21 -7.67
N GLU A 100 -1.67 6.39 -7.19
CA GLU A 100 -1.08 7.07 -6.05
C GLU A 100 -2.10 7.28 -4.93
N TYR A 101 -1.64 7.15 -3.68
CA TYR A 101 -2.49 7.08 -2.48
C TYR A 101 -1.91 7.94 -1.36
N THR A 102 -2.80 8.44 -0.48
CA THR A 102 -2.44 9.23 0.69
C THR A 102 -1.96 8.34 1.85
N ASP A 103 -1.39 8.96 2.87
CA ASP A 103 -1.07 8.28 4.13
C ASP A 103 -2.32 7.85 4.91
N GLU A 104 -3.41 8.57 4.78
CA GLU A 104 -4.71 8.20 5.37
C GLU A 104 -5.23 6.92 4.72
N GLU A 105 -5.23 6.85 3.39
CA GLU A 105 -5.63 5.64 2.65
C GLU A 105 -4.77 4.42 3.02
N PHE A 106 -3.47 4.61 3.26
CA PHE A 106 -2.62 3.54 3.76
C PHE A 106 -3.06 3.05 5.15
N CYS A 107 -3.38 3.97 6.06
CA CYS A 107 -3.87 3.64 7.40
C CYS A 107 -5.22 2.94 7.38
N GLU A 108 -6.16 3.44 6.58
CA GLU A 108 -7.50 2.84 6.40
C GLU A 108 -7.41 1.43 5.81
N ALA A 109 -6.58 1.25 4.79
CA ALA A 109 -6.33 -0.06 4.19
C ALA A 109 -5.70 -1.04 5.19
N LEU A 110 -4.76 -0.58 6.03
CA LEU A 110 -4.16 -1.41 7.07
C LEU A 110 -5.18 -1.78 8.15
N GLU A 111 -6.06 -0.86 8.54
CA GLU A 111 -7.14 -1.15 9.47
C GLU A 111 -8.13 -2.16 8.88
N ALA A 112 -8.56 -1.97 7.64
CA ALA A 112 -9.43 -2.90 6.93
C ALA A 112 -8.81 -4.30 6.86
N TYR A 113 -7.53 -4.39 6.44
CA TYR A 113 -6.80 -5.65 6.37
C TYR A 113 -6.72 -6.39 7.73
N ARG A 114 -6.54 -5.67 8.84
CA ARG A 114 -6.46 -6.26 10.18
C ARG A 114 -7.81 -6.76 10.70
N ASN A 115 -8.91 -6.23 10.20
CA ASN A 115 -10.27 -6.54 10.63
C ASN A 115 -10.99 -7.54 9.69
N GLN A 116 -10.42 -7.86 8.54
CA GLN A 116 -10.94 -8.83 7.58
C GLN A 116 -10.24 -10.19 7.72
N ASN A 117 -10.88 -11.23 7.19
CA ASN A 117 -10.19 -12.50 6.99
C ASN A 117 -9.30 -12.42 5.73
N ILE A 118 -8.30 -13.27 5.64
CA ILE A 118 -7.31 -13.23 4.57
C ILE A 118 -7.90 -13.48 3.18
N GLN A 119 -8.99 -14.26 3.08
CA GLN A 119 -9.65 -14.54 1.80
C GLN A 119 -10.45 -13.34 1.29
N GLU A 120 -10.99 -12.53 2.18
CA GLU A 120 -11.61 -11.25 1.84
C GLU A 120 -10.53 -10.24 1.44
N SER A 121 -9.45 -10.15 2.21
CA SER A 121 -8.37 -9.21 1.95
C SER A 121 -7.72 -9.43 0.57
N ILE A 122 -7.49 -10.67 0.15
CA ILE A 122 -6.88 -10.95 -1.16
C ILE A 122 -7.80 -10.64 -2.34
N ARG A 123 -9.10 -10.50 -2.09
CA ARG A 123 -10.13 -10.15 -3.08
C ARG A 123 -10.65 -8.73 -2.92
N SER A 124 -10.08 -7.96 -2.00
CA SER A 124 -10.49 -6.58 -1.76
C SER A 124 -10.38 -5.74 -3.05
N ASP A 125 -11.29 -4.81 -3.24
CA ASP A 125 -11.21 -3.81 -4.31
C ASP A 125 -10.08 -2.81 -4.05
N ASP A 126 -9.67 -2.65 -2.78
CA ASP A 126 -8.55 -1.80 -2.39
C ASP A 126 -7.20 -2.48 -2.71
N PRO A 127 -6.37 -1.92 -3.61
CA PRO A 127 -5.08 -2.48 -3.99
C PRO A 127 -4.06 -2.49 -2.84
N ILE A 128 -4.18 -1.59 -1.86
CA ILE A 128 -3.29 -1.56 -0.68
C ILE A 128 -3.59 -2.75 0.23
N VAL A 129 -4.87 -3.06 0.42
CA VAL A 129 -5.30 -4.26 1.18
C VAL A 129 -4.78 -5.53 0.50
N ARG A 130 -4.87 -5.62 -0.84
CA ARG A 130 -4.34 -6.76 -1.60
C ARG A 130 -2.82 -6.88 -1.49
N MET A 131 -2.09 -5.76 -1.47
CA MET A 131 -0.65 -5.75 -1.23
C MET A 131 -0.31 -6.41 0.13
N PHE A 132 -0.97 -5.99 1.22
CA PHE A 132 -0.76 -6.62 2.53
C PHE A 132 -1.08 -8.11 2.49
N ALA A 133 -2.19 -8.48 1.86
CA ALA A 133 -2.66 -9.85 1.81
C ALA A 133 -1.69 -10.78 1.05
N VAL A 134 -1.15 -10.37 -0.10
CA VAL A 134 -0.23 -11.24 -0.87
C VAL A 134 1.09 -11.47 -0.14
N LEU A 135 1.53 -10.53 0.71
CA LEU A 135 2.74 -10.65 1.52
C LEU A 135 2.54 -11.51 2.77
N ASP A 136 1.30 -11.80 3.15
CA ASP A 136 0.95 -12.52 4.36
C ASP A 136 1.31 -14.01 4.29
N ARG A 137 1.92 -14.53 5.36
CA ARG A 137 2.27 -15.95 5.51
C ARG A 137 1.07 -16.91 5.48
N ARG A 138 -0.15 -16.41 5.75
CA ARG A 138 -1.39 -17.19 5.67
C ARG A 138 -1.80 -17.54 4.23
N ILE A 139 -1.25 -16.84 3.24
CA ILE A 139 -1.44 -17.18 1.82
C ILE A 139 -0.51 -18.33 1.46
N GLY A 140 -1.11 -19.51 1.28
CA GLY A 140 -0.39 -20.72 0.90
C GLY A 140 -0.18 -20.87 -0.61
N LYS A 141 0.66 -21.82 -1.01
CA LYS A 141 1.06 -22.07 -2.40
C LYS A 141 -0.10 -22.26 -3.37
N ARG A 142 -1.18 -22.95 -2.95
CA ARG A 142 -2.37 -23.16 -3.81
C ARG A 142 -3.10 -21.85 -4.11
N THR A 143 -3.17 -20.96 -3.13
CA THR A 143 -3.79 -19.63 -3.31
C THR A 143 -2.91 -18.78 -4.23
N LEU A 144 -1.59 -18.79 -4.03
CA LEU A 144 -0.65 -18.08 -4.90
C LEU A 144 -0.73 -18.53 -6.37
N GLN A 145 -0.87 -19.84 -6.63
CA GLN A 145 -1.08 -20.37 -7.98
C GLN A 145 -2.34 -19.82 -8.63
N LYS A 146 -3.45 -19.75 -7.89
CA LYS A 146 -4.70 -19.16 -8.39
C LYS A 146 -4.58 -17.65 -8.63
N LEU A 147 -3.77 -16.95 -7.84
CA LEU A 147 -3.55 -15.51 -8.00
C LEU A 147 -2.74 -15.18 -9.27
N GLN A 148 -1.97 -16.14 -9.81
CA GLN A 148 -1.30 -15.96 -11.10
C GLN A 148 -2.30 -15.73 -12.24
N GLU A 149 -3.49 -16.30 -12.17
CA GLU A 149 -4.55 -16.12 -13.18
C GLU A 149 -5.10 -14.69 -13.21
N SER A 150 -5.04 -13.97 -12.07
CA SER A 150 -5.49 -12.58 -11.93
C SER A 150 -4.36 -11.56 -11.90
N PHE A 151 -3.14 -12.00 -12.16
CA PHE A 151 -1.93 -11.20 -12.08
C PHE A 151 -1.97 -9.97 -13.00
N ASP A 152 -2.38 -10.16 -14.26
CA ASP A 152 -2.42 -9.10 -15.26
C ASP A 152 -3.49 -8.03 -14.98
N ALA A 153 -4.48 -8.35 -14.17
CA ALA A 153 -5.52 -7.42 -13.75
C ALA A 153 -5.08 -6.51 -12.58
N GLN A 154 -3.91 -6.78 -11.97
CA GLN A 154 -3.42 -5.95 -10.87
C GLN A 154 -2.76 -4.67 -11.38
N PRO A 155 -2.85 -3.54 -10.63
CA PRO A 155 -2.02 -2.36 -10.89
C PRO A 155 -0.53 -2.72 -10.89
N ASP A 156 0.27 -2.07 -11.74
CA ASP A 156 1.69 -2.39 -11.94
C ASP A 156 2.49 -2.45 -10.65
N TRP A 157 2.25 -1.52 -9.73
CA TRP A 157 2.95 -1.48 -8.45
C TRP A 157 2.56 -2.65 -7.52
N VAL A 158 1.30 -3.10 -7.54
CA VAL A 158 0.83 -4.28 -6.79
C VAL A 158 1.42 -5.55 -7.39
N ARG A 159 1.49 -5.62 -8.72
CA ARG A 159 2.06 -6.74 -9.46
C ARG A 159 3.49 -7.09 -9.03
N GLN A 160 4.29 -6.08 -8.68
CA GLN A 160 5.66 -6.27 -8.17
C GLN A 160 5.67 -7.11 -6.88
N PHE A 161 4.72 -6.90 -5.98
CA PHE A 161 4.61 -7.68 -4.74
C PHE A 161 4.13 -9.11 -4.98
N TYR A 162 3.23 -9.31 -5.96
CA TYR A 162 2.82 -10.66 -6.39
C TYR A 162 4.00 -11.44 -6.96
N LEU A 163 4.76 -10.85 -7.89
CA LEU A 163 5.96 -11.47 -8.45
C LEU A 163 6.98 -11.80 -7.38
N LEU A 164 7.26 -10.86 -6.50
CA LEU A 164 8.19 -11.06 -5.40
C LEU A 164 7.80 -12.27 -4.55
N ARG A 165 6.52 -12.37 -4.17
CA ARG A 165 6.00 -13.46 -3.36
C ARG A 165 6.08 -14.81 -4.08
N ILE A 166 5.68 -14.86 -5.34
CA ILE A 166 5.70 -16.08 -6.16
C ILE A 166 7.14 -16.58 -6.33
N ASN A 167 8.06 -15.70 -6.71
CA ASN A 167 9.46 -16.04 -6.91
C ASN A 167 10.12 -16.53 -5.62
N ALA A 168 9.89 -15.86 -4.49
CA ALA A 168 10.44 -16.26 -3.20
C ALA A 168 9.98 -17.67 -2.76
N GLU A 169 8.75 -18.08 -3.11
CA GLU A 169 8.27 -19.45 -2.82
C GLU A 169 8.82 -20.50 -3.80
N THR A 170 9.27 -20.08 -4.97
CA THR A 170 9.85 -20.97 -5.99
C THR A 170 11.32 -21.22 -5.71
N ASP A 171 12.09 -20.18 -5.39
CA ASP A 171 13.52 -20.24 -5.12
C ASP A 171 13.84 -21.07 -3.86
N GLY A 172 12.98 -21.03 -2.85
CA GLY A 172 13.11 -21.86 -1.64
C GLY A 172 13.04 -23.38 -1.89
N LYS A 173 12.62 -23.81 -3.08
CA LYS A 173 12.60 -25.24 -3.46
C LYS A 173 13.90 -25.74 -4.08
N GLN A 174 14.79 -24.86 -4.51
CA GLN A 174 16.06 -25.26 -5.13
C GLN A 174 17.20 -25.39 -4.10
N ALA A 175 16.95 -25.06 -2.85
CA ALA A 175 17.94 -25.07 -1.76
C ALA A 175 17.79 -26.28 -0.80
N GLU A 176 16.86 -27.20 -1.04
CA GLU A 176 16.73 -28.50 -0.37
C GLU A 176 17.17 -29.62 -1.32
#